data_0b80e2a01fcbd7901e3c68cbe7053f71
#
_entry.id   0b80e2a01fcbd7901e3c68cbe7053f71
#
_cell.length_a   1.000
_cell.length_b   1.000
_cell.length_c   1.000
_cell.angle_alpha   90.00
_cell.angle_beta   90.00
_cell.angle_gamma   90.00
#
_symmetry.space_group_name_H-M   'P 1'
#
loop_
_entity.id
_entity.type
_entity.pdbx_description
1 polymer ?
#
loop_
_entity_poly.entity_id
_entity_poly.type
_entity_poly.pdbx_seq_one_letter_code
_entity_poly.pdbx_strand_id
1 'polypeptide(L)'
;LQQNITTLRKRVNELGVAEPVIQQQGLSRVVVQLPGVQDTAKAKNILGATATLEFRMVDEDHDAQDAVNSRVPAGSKLYYQRGGQPILLKKQVMLTGDSIIDAASGIDGLSGQPNVTITLDGKGAKRMSAATRDNVGKRLAVVFIENKIEVVEENGEITEKKEIIEEVINAAVIREQLGKRFQITGLESTKEARTLSLLLRAGALAAPIYIIEERTVGPSLGQDNIDKGFNSVLIGFALVLVFMAVYYKVFGLIANVALALNLVLIVALLSLMQATLTLPGIAGIVLTVGMAVDANVLIFERIREEVRNGNSPQASIHSGYEKAFSTIADANITTLLAALVLFSFGTGPIKGFAVTLSLGILSSMFTAIMVSRGLVNLIYGRRRLEKLKI
;
A
#
# COMPACT_ATOMS: atom_id res chain seq x y z
N LEU A 1 -17.60 -0.80 -10.82
CA LEU A 1 -16.39 -1.50 -10.39
C LEU A 1 -15.27 -0.52 -10.03
N GLN A 2 -14.93 0.45 -10.89
CA GLN A 2 -13.86 1.43 -10.66
C GLN A 2 -14.05 2.27 -9.39
N GLN A 3 -15.29 2.67 -9.10
CA GLN A 3 -15.61 3.38 -7.86
C GLN A 3 -15.38 2.50 -6.64
N ASN A 4 -15.76 1.21 -6.68
CA ASN A 4 -15.47 0.25 -5.62
C ASN A 4 -13.97 0.04 -5.43
N ILE A 5 -13.19 -0.05 -6.52
CA ILE A 5 -11.72 -0.14 -6.44
C ILE A 5 -11.13 1.08 -5.74
N THR A 6 -11.63 2.28 -6.03
CA THR A 6 -11.19 3.51 -5.37
C THR A 6 -11.51 3.50 -3.87
N THR A 7 -12.73 3.08 -3.51
CA THR A 7 -13.14 2.93 -2.10
C THR A 7 -12.33 1.86 -1.38
N LEU A 8 -12.13 0.69 -2.01
CA LEU A 8 -11.28 -0.38 -1.46
C LEU A 8 -9.85 0.10 -1.21
N ARG A 9 -9.28 0.87 -2.15
CA ARG A 9 -7.93 1.43 -1.99
C ARG A 9 -7.85 2.37 -0.79
N LYS A 10 -8.85 3.23 -0.60
CA LYS A 10 -8.92 4.09 0.58
C LYS A 10 -9.01 3.27 1.87
N ARG A 11 -9.87 2.24 1.92
CA ARG A 11 -10.03 1.36 3.08
C ARG A 11 -8.73 0.63 3.45
N VAL A 12 -8.03 0.12 2.46
CA VAL A 12 -6.77 -0.58 2.67
C VAL A 12 -5.67 0.37 3.14
N ASN A 13 -5.62 1.58 2.61
CA ASN A 13 -4.70 2.62 3.08
C ASN A 13 -4.98 3.01 4.55
N GLU A 14 -6.27 3.13 4.92
CA GLU A 14 -6.66 3.41 6.32
C GLU A 14 -6.35 2.24 7.29
N LEU A 15 -6.27 1.00 6.77
CA LEU A 15 -5.79 -0.15 7.53
C LEU A 15 -4.27 -0.10 7.79
N GLY A 16 -3.55 0.81 7.15
CA GLY A 16 -2.10 0.94 7.28
C GLY A 16 -1.32 -0.18 6.58
N VAL A 17 -1.93 -0.84 5.60
CA VAL A 17 -1.26 -1.89 4.82
C VAL A 17 -0.28 -1.24 3.85
N ALA A 18 0.99 -1.60 3.97
CA ALA A 18 2.02 -1.16 3.05
C ALA A 18 1.89 -1.90 1.71
N GLU A 19 1.94 -1.15 0.61
CA GLU A 19 1.94 -1.66 -0.78
C GLU A 19 0.84 -2.69 -1.11
N PRO A 20 -0.45 -2.39 -0.85
CA PRO A 20 -1.52 -3.30 -1.20
C PRO A 20 -1.67 -3.41 -2.71
N VAL A 21 -1.99 -4.61 -3.20
CA VAL A 21 -2.34 -4.81 -4.60
C VAL A 21 -3.85 -4.83 -4.74
N ILE A 22 -4.42 -3.90 -5.49
CA ILE A 22 -5.86 -3.85 -5.79
C ILE A 22 -6.01 -3.72 -7.29
N GLN A 23 -6.47 -4.79 -7.91
CA GLN A 23 -6.57 -4.91 -9.37
C GLN A 23 -7.93 -5.45 -9.80
N GLN A 24 -8.41 -4.96 -10.93
CA GLN A 24 -9.55 -5.55 -11.60
C GLN A 24 -9.16 -6.87 -12.26
N GLN A 25 -9.95 -7.90 -12.06
CA GLN A 25 -9.82 -9.18 -12.73
C GLN A 25 -11.11 -9.49 -13.51
N GLY A 26 -11.03 -9.46 -14.83
CA GLY A 26 -12.20 -9.59 -15.67
C GLY A 26 -13.17 -8.42 -15.53
N LEU A 27 -14.46 -8.65 -15.77
CA LEU A 27 -15.50 -7.61 -15.79
C LEU A 27 -16.10 -7.32 -14.40
N SER A 28 -16.11 -8.30 -13.50
CA SER A 28 -16.88 -8.22 -12.23
C SER A 28 -16.06 -8.48 -10.96
N ARG A 29 -14.81 -8.89 -11.09
CA ARG A 29 -13.97 -9.29 -9.95
C ARG A 29 -12.91 -8.25 -9.64
N VAL A 30 -12.53 -8.19 -8.36
CA VAL A 30 -11.40 -7.39 -7.87
C VAL A 30 -10.52 -8.30 -7.01
N VAL A 31 -9.23 -8.35 -7.32
CA VAL A 31 -8.23 -9.02 -6.49
C VAL A 31 -7.66 -7.99 -5.53
N VAL A 32 -7.69 -8.31 -4.24
CA VAL A 32 -7.10 -7.50 -3.17
C VAL A 32 -6.07 -8.33 -2.44
N GLN A 33 -4.81 -7.90 -2.45
CA GLN A 33 -3.74 -8.54 -1.70
C GLN A 33 -3.28 -7.58 -0.60
N LEU A 34 -3.22 -8.09 0.62
CA LEU A 34 -2.93 -7.33 1.83
C LEU A 34 -1.69 -7.90 2.52
N PRO A 35 -0.48 -7.49 2.11
CA PRO A 35 0.73 -7.97 2.75
C PRO A 35 0.81 -7.48 4.21
N GLY A 36 1.32 -8.34 5.10
CA GLY A 36 1.56 -8.01 6.50
C GLY A 36 0.32 -7.92 7.40
N VAL A 37 -0.87 -8.23 6.90
CA VAL A 37 -2.09 -8.26 7.72
C VAL A 37 -2.11 -9.52 8.57
N GLN A 38 -2.17 -9.34 9.89
CA GLN A 38 -2.26 -10.44 10.85
C GLN A 38 -3.70 -10.81 11.19
N ASP A 39 -4.59 -9.81 11.28
CA ASP A 39 -6.01 -9.99 11.56
C ASP A 39 -6.82 -9.95 10.26
N THR A 40 -6.94 -11.11 9.62
CA THR A 40 -7.67 -11.27 8.35
C THR A 40 -9.18 -11.05 8.54
N ALA A 41 -9.73 -11.40 9.71
CA ALA A 41 -11.15 -11.20 10.00
C ALA A 41 -11.50 -9.71 10.08
N LYS A 42 -10.67 -8.92 10.75
CA LYS A 42 -10.84 -7.47 10.82
C LYS A 42 -10.71 -6.82 9.43
N ALA A 43 -9.74 -7.25 8.64
CA ALA A 43 -9.55 -6.75 7.27
C ALA A 43 -10.76 -7.05 6.39
N LYS A 44 -11.30 -8.28 6.44
CA LYS A 44 -12.52 -8.67 5.71
C LYS A 44 -13.72 -7.82 6.10
N ASN A 45 -13.93 -7.63 7.40
CA ASN A 45 -15.03 -6.83 7.91
C ASN A 45 -14.96 -5.38 7.40
N ILE A 46 -13.76 -4.79 7.37
CA ILE A 46 -13.58 -3.41 6.90
C ILE A 46 -13.73 -3.31 5.38
N LEU A 47 -13.20 -4.27 4.63
CA LEU A 47 -13.30 -4.26 3.16
C LEU A 47 -14.73 -4.52 2.67
N GLY A 48 -15.41 -5.49 3.27
CA GLY A 48 -16.76 -5.90 2.89
C GLY A 48 -17.87 -5.02 3.43
N ALA A 49 -17.60 -4.21 4.46
CA ALA A 49 -18.62 -3.38 5.07
C ALA A 49 -19.26 -2.42 4.06
N THR A 50 -20.56 -2.52 3.88
CA THR A 50 -21.36 -1.60 3.06
C THR A 50 -22.08 -0.58 3.93
N ALA A 51 -21.43 -0.19 5.04
CA ALA A 51 -22.00 0.73 5.99
C ALA A 51 -22.08 2.16 5.43
N THR A 52 -23.23 2.77 5.59
CA THR A 52 -23.47 4.18 5.31
C THR A 52 -24.20 4.84 6.48
N LEU A 53 -24.12 6.16 6.55
CA LEU A 53 -24.90 6.92 7.52
C LEU A 53 -25.96 7.74 6.81
N GLU A 54 -27.11 7.83 7.47
CA GLU A 54 -28.14 8.78 7.14
C GLU A 54 -28.48 9.64 8.36
N PHE A 55 -28.67 10.92 8.12
CA PHE A 55 -29.14 11.86 9.13
C PHE A 55 -30.59 12.16 8.88
N ARG A 56 -31.45 11.89 9.89
CA ARG A 56 -32.90 12.03 9.79
C ARG A 56 -33.46 12.73 11.02
N MET A 57 -34.49 13.52 10.83
CA MET A 57 -35.20 14.12 11.96
C MET A 57 -36.05 13.07 12.68
N VAL A 58 -36.08 13.15 14.01
CA VAL A 58 -37.04 12.39 14.81
C VAL A 58 -38.42 12.94 14.59
N ASP A 59 -39.40 12.07 14.45
CA ASP A 59 -40.81 12.43 14.43
C ASP A 59 -41.30 12.53 15.88
N GLU A 60 -41.39 13.75 16.36
CA GLU A 60 -41.83 14.05 17.72
C GLU A 60 -43.37 14.31 17.82
N ASP A 61 -44.01 14.31 16.67
CA ASP A 61 -45.45 14.55 16.59
C ASP A 61 -46.26 13.27 16.88
N HIS A 62 -45.63 12.09 16.84
CA HIS A 62 -46.23 10.79 17.05
C HIS A 62 -45.46 9.93 18.04
N ASP A 63 -46.16 9.09 18.81
CA ASP A 63 -45.51 8.15 19.73
C ASP A 63 -44.99 6.92 18.99
N ALA A 64 -43.71 6.59 19.26
CA ALA A 64 -43.08 5.42 18.66
C ALA A 64 -43.65 4.09 19.17
N GLN A 65 -44.13 4.06 20.43
CA GLN A 65 -44.73 2.87 21.03
C GLN A 65 -46.08 2.54 20.38
N ASP A 66 -46.85 3.57 20.08
CA ASP A 66 -48.11 3.41 19.36
C ASP A 66 -47.89 2.88 17.95
N ALA A 67 -46.83 3.30 17.29
CA ALA A 67 -46.47 2.84 15.94
C ALA A 67 -45.98 1.38 15.90
N VAL A 68 -45.49 0.82 16.99
CA VAL A 68 -45.13 -0.62 17.11
C VAL A 68 -46.42 -1.46 17.13
N ASN A 69 -47.47 -0.99 17.83
CA ASN A 69 -48.70 -1.75 18.06
C ASN A 69 -49.79 -1.46 17.00
N SER A 70 -49.60 -0.44 16.18
CA SER A 70 -50.58 -0.02 15.19
C SER A 70 -49.91 0.29 13.85
N ARG A 71 -50.42 1.26 13.11
CA ARG A 71 -49.88 1.65 11.80
C ARG A 71 -48.88 2.79 11.93
N VAL A 72 -47.68 2.62 11.30
CA VAL A 72 -46.69 3.68 11.21
C VAL A 72 -47.28 4.89 10.47
N PRO A 73 -47.15 6.12 10.99
CA PRO A 73 -47.68 7.34 10.38
C PRO A 73 -47.13 7.57 8.97
N ALA A 74 -47.96 8.11 8.09
CA ALA A 74 -47.53 8.47 6.75
C ALA A 74 -46.42 9.55 6.82
N GLY A 75 -45.30 9.30 6.18
CA GLY A 75 -44.15 10.23 6.22
C GLY A 75 -43.06 9.86 7.21
N SER A 76 -43.32 8.89 8.11
CA SER A 76 -42.36 8.38 9.08
C SER A 76 -42.05 6.90 8.85
N LYS A 77 -40.93 6.42 9.39
CA LYS A 77 -40.49 5.00 9.40
C LYS A 77 -40.05 4.65 10.81
N LEU A 78 -40.48 3.49 11.27
CA LEU A 78 -40.08 2.94 12.56
C LEU A 78 -38.66 2.36 12.48
N TYR A 79 -37.84 2.76 13.43
CA TYR A 79 -36.50 2.25 13.65
C TYR A 79 -36.32 1.81 15.10
N TYR A 80 -35.23 1.13 15.37
CA TYR A 80 -34.87 0.75 16.73
C TYR A 80 -33.53 1.37 17.10
N GLN A 81 -33.44 1.91 18.30
CA GLN A 81 -32.18 2.32 18.89
C GLN A 81 -31.40 1.08 19.35
N ARG A 82 -30.10 1.20 19.55
CA ARG A 82 -29.25 0.12 20.06
C ARG A 82 -29.78 -0.58 21.29
N GLY A 83 -30.40 0.13 22.19
CA GLY A 83 -31.06 -0.43 23.38
C GLY A 83 -32.38 -1.12 23.14
N GLY A 84 -32.76 -1.35 21.86
CA GLY A 84 -34.04 -1.98 21.49
C GLY A 84 -35.27 -1.05 21.60
N GLN A 85 -35.08 0.20 21.97
CA GLN A 85 -36.17 1.15 22.08
C GLN A 85 -36.62 1.61 20.69
N PRO A 86 -37.97 1.60 20.42
CA PRO A 86 -38.47 2.07 19.15
C PRO A 86 -38.35 3.59 19.04
N ILE A 87 -38.08 4.08 17.84
CA ILE A 87 -38.04 5.50 17.53
C ILE A 87 -38.59 5.74 16.13
N LEU A 88 -39.44 6.78 15.99
CA LEU A 88 -39.98 7.21 14.70
C LEU A 88 -39.05 8.26 14.08
N LEU A 89 -38.66 8.04 12.85
CA LEU A 89 -37.86 9.00 12.08
C LEU A 89 -38.63 9.42 10.83
N LYS A 90 -38.49 10.70 10.46
CA LYS A 90 -39.05 11.20 9.20
C LYS A 90 -38.35 10.51 8.02
N LYS A 91 -39.12 10.11 6.99
CA LYS A 91 -38.59 9.43 5.79
C LYS A 91 -37.62 10.31 5.03
N GLN A 92 -37.73 11.62 5.16
CA GLN A 92 -36.83 12.56 4.50
C GLN A 92 -35.41 12.44 5.09
N VAL A 93 -34.45 12.10 4.22
CA VAL A 93 -33.01 12.09 4.54
C VAL A 93 -32.50 13.51 4.42
N MET A 94 -31.93 14.03 5.50
CA MET A 94 -31.31 15.37 5.51
C MET A 94 -29.92 15.35 4.88
N LEU A 95 -29.15 14.33 5.20
CA LEU A 95 -27.78 14.16 4.72
C LEU A 95 -27.45 12.66 4.66
N THR A 96 -26.65 12.27 3.66
CA THR A 96 -26.08 10.93 3.52
C THR A 96 -24.58 10.95 3.77
N GLY A 97 -23.99 9.80 4.05
CA GLY A 97 -22.56 9.63 4.27
C GLY A 97 -21.68 10.11 3.12
N ASP A 98 -22.20 10.21 1.91
CA ASP A 98 -21.45 10.69 0.73
C ASP A 98 -20.93 12.13 0.86
N SER A 99 -21.56 12.92 1.73
CA SER A 99 -21.13 14.29 2.02
C SER A 99 -20.03 14.39 3.08
N ILE A 100 -19.57 13.26 3.63
CA ILE A 100 -18.51 13.19 4.64
C ILE A 100 -17.17 13.12 3.91
N ILE A 101 -16.30 14.09 4.19
CA ILE A 101 -14.94 14.14 3.62
C ILE A 101 -13.87 13.64 4.59
N ASP A 102 -14.17 13.71 5.90
CA ASP A 102 -13.26 13.23 6.94
C ASP A 102 -14.04 12.84 8.19
N ALA A 103 -13.53 11.83 8.88
CA ALA A 103 -14.09 11.35 10.15
C ALA A 103 -12.94 10.90 11.08
N ALA A 104 -12.89 11.43 12.28
CA ALA A 104 -11.86 11.13 13.26
C ALA A 104 -12.47 10.62 14.57
N SER A 105 -12.01 9.47 15.04
CA SER A 105 -12.39 8.96 16.36
C SER A 105 -11.66 9.71 17.47
N GLY A 106 -12.34 9.97 18.57
CA GLY A 106 -11.80 10.65 19.74
C GLY A 106 -12.50 10.24 21.02
N ILE A 107 -12.17 10.94 22.08
CA ILE A 107 -12.84 10.84 23.37
C ILE A 107 -13.33 12.25 23.70
N ASP A 108 -14.61 12.35 24.03
CA ASP A 108 -15.20 13.62 24.45
C ASP A 108 -14.59 14.08 25.77
N GLY A 109 -14.05 15.29 25.80
CA GLY A 109 -13.32 15.83 26.95
C GLY A 109 -14.21 16.12 28.16
N LEU A 110 -15.52 16.23 27.98
CA LEU A 110 -16.48 16.51 29.06
C LEU A 110 -17.10 15.23 29.64
N SER A 111 -17.51 14.33 28.76
CA SER A 111 -18.21 13.09 29.15
C SER A 111 -17.28 11.89 29.30
N GLY A 112 -16.05 11.95 28.74
CA GLY A 112 -15.12 10.82 28.69
C GLY A 112 -15.59 9.70 27.74
N GLN A 113 -16.67 9.88 26.98
CA GLN A 113 -17.22 8.89 26.07
C GLN A 113 -16.56 8.92 24.70
N PRO A 114 -16.51 7.76 24.03
CA PRO A 114 -16.04 7.71 22.63
C PRO A 114 -16.90 8.55 21.73
N ASN A 115 -16.27 9.30 20.82
CA ASN A 115 -16.96 10.11 19.82
C ASN A 115 -16.31 9.94 18.44
N VAL A 116 -17.04 10.37 17.41
CA VAL A 116 -16.52 10.54 16.04
C VAL A 116 -16.81 11.98 15.60
N THR A 117 -15.74 12.70 15.33
CA THR A 117 -15.83 14.04 14.73
C THR A 117 -15.94 13.90 13.23
N ILE A 118 -17.00 14.47 12.66
CA ILE A 118 -17.30 14.45 11.22
C ILE A 118 -17.00 15.80 10.61
N THR A 119 -16.39 15.77 9.42
CA THR A 119 -16.20 16.95 8.58
C THR A 119 -16.93 16.75 7.25
N LEU A 120 -17.82 17.68 6.91
CA LEU A 120 -18.62 17.66 5.68
C LEU A 120 -17.94 18.42 4.55
N ASP A 121 -18.31 18.06 3.33
CA ASP A 121 -18.02 18.85 2.14
C ASP A 121 -18.83 20.18 2.15
N GLY A 122 -18.56 21.07 1.20
CA GLY A 122 -19.23 22.36 1.13
C GLY A 122 -20.73 22.27 0.87
N LYS A 123 -21.20 21.26 0.15
CA LYS A 123 -22.64 21.03 -0.13
C LYS A 123 -23.33 20.43 1.08
N GLY A 124 -22.74 19.44 1.71
CA GLY A 124 -23.24 18.81 2.94
C GLY A 124 -23.32 19.80 4.09
N ALA A 125 -22.28 20.63 4.27
CA ALA A 125 -22.26 21.67 5.29
C ALA A 125 -23.42 22.67 5.11
N LYS A 126 -23.68 23.13 3.89
CA LYS A 126 -24.83 24.01 3.60
C LYS A 126 -26.17 23.34 3.89
N ARG A 127 -26.34 22.08 3.48
CA ARG A 127 -27.57 21.29 3.75
C ARG A 127 -27.77 21.08 5.25
N MET A 128 -26.74 20.64 5.97
CA MET A 128 -26.81 20.41 7.40
C MET A 128 -27.12 21.70 8.16
N SER A 129 -26.44 22.79 7.79
CA SER A 129 -26.64 24.11 8.39
C SER A 129 -28.07 24.64 8.17
N ALA A 130 -28.60 24.54 6.95
CA ALA A 130 -30.00 24.95 6.67
C ALA A 130 -31.01 24.06 7.43
N ALA A 131 -30.81 22.76 7.43
CA ALA A 131 -31.69 21.82 8.08
C ALA A 131 -31.71 21.96 9.61
N THR A 132 -30.59 22.28 10.23
CA THR A 132 -30.45 22.41 11.69
C THR A 132 -30.87 23.79 12.19
N ARG A 133 -30.69 24.86 11.38
CA ARG A 133 -31.10 26.22 11.71
C ARG A 133 -32.61 26.31 12.11
N ASP A 134 -33.43 25.68 11.30
CA ASP A 134 -34.90 25.77 11.45
C ASP A 134 -35.45 24.66 12.39
N ASN A 135 -34.59 23.83 12.94
CA ASN A 135 -34.93 22.69 13.78
C ASN A 135 -34.15 22.65 15.12
N VAL A 136 -33.68 23.80 15.59
CA VAL A 136 -33.07 23.91 16.92
C VAL A 136 -34.10 23.53 17.98
N GLY A 137 -33.70 22.70 18.95
CA GLY A 137 -34.55 22.14 19.99
C GLY A 137 -35.20 20.80 19.63
N LYS A 138 -35.20 20.39 18.34
CA LYS A 138 -35.66 19.06 17.91
C LYS A 138 -34.51 18.06 17.89
N ARG A 139 -34.89 16.77 17.86
CA ARG A 139 -33.88 15.69 17.81
C ARG A 139 -33.48 15.30 16.39
N LEU A 140 -32.18 15.18 16.17
CA LEU A 140 -31.57 14.62 14.96
C LEU A 140 -31.06 13.23 15.25
N ALA A 141 -31.47 12.26 14.47
CA ALA A 141 -31.01 10.88 14.56
C ALA A 141 -29.94 10.57 13.52
N VAL A 142 -28.97 9.76 13.92
CA VAL A 142 -27.93 9.17 13.07
C VAL A 142 -28.30 7.71 12.89
N VAL A 143 -28.67 7.33 11.66
CA VAL A 143 -29.02 5.97 11.29
C VAL A 143 -27.80 5.34 10.61
N PHE A 144 -27.35 4.24 11.18
CA PHE A 144 -26.35 3.37 10.58
C PHE A 144 -27.06 2.32 9.74
N ILE A 145 -26.69 2.23 8.48
CA ILE A 145 -27.25 1.28 7.53
C ILE A 145 -26.13 0.37 7.06
N GLU A 146 -26.23 -0.91 7.37
CA GLU A 146 -25.31 -1.92 6.93
C GLU A 146 -26.05 -2.95 6.08
N ASN A 147 -25.58 -3.15 4.85
CA ASN A 147 -26.08 -4.24 4.01
C ASN A 147 -25.15 -5.45 4.21
N LYS A 148 -25.63 -6.46 4.91
CA LYS A 148 -24.99 -7.77 5.00
C LYS A 148 -25.54 -8.67 3.90
N ILE A 149 -24.66 -9.30 3.17
CA ILE A 149 -25.02 -10.35 2.23
C ILE A 149 -24.43 -11.64 2.82
N GLU A 150 -25.29 -12.52 3.29
CA GLU A 150 -24.90 -13.88 3.66
C GLU A 150 -25.08 -14.78 2.44
N VAL A 151 -24.02 -15.44 2.06
CA VAL A 151 -24.05 -16.47 1.04
C VAL A 151 -24.39 -17.78 1.74
N VAL A 152 -25.59 -18.28 1.54
CA VAL A 152 -26.05 -19.55 2.10
C VAL A 152 -26.09 -20.57 0.97
N GLU A 153 -25.37 -21.67 1.15
CA GLU A 153 -25.42 -22.81 0.26
C GLU A 153 -26.57 -23.73 0.71
N GLU A 154 -27.72 -23.65 0.05
CA GLU A 154 -28.83 -24.57 0.26
C GLU A 154 -28.95 -25.52 -0.95
N ASN A 155 -28.86 -26.81 -0.71
CA ASN A 155 -29.01 -27.86 -1.73
C ASN A 155 -28.09 -27.80 -2.96
N GLY A 156 -26.85 -27.23 -2.78
CA GLY A 156 -25.90 -27.10 -3.88
C GLY A 156 -26.13 -25.86 -4.77
N GLU A 157 -27.14 -25.03 -4.44
CA GLU A 157 -27.34 -23.71 -5.03
C GLU A 157 -26.90 -22.61 -4.07
N ILE A 158 -26.11 -21.68 -4.59
CA ILE A 158 -25.64 -20.52 -3.85
C ILE A 158 -26.75 -19.46 -3.87
N THR A 159 -27.41 -19.28 -2.73
CA THR A 159 -28.46 -18.27 -2.55
C THR A 159 -27.92 -17.08 -1.78
N GLU A 160 -28.12 -15.86 -2.29
CA GLU A 160 -27.74 -14.63 -1.62
C GLU A 160 -28.89 -14.15 -0.72
N LYS A 161 -28.70 -14.17 0.60
CA LYS A 161 -29.61 -13.59 1.56
C LYS A 161 -29.14 -12.18 1.89
N LYS A 162 -29.89 -11.19 1.42
CA LYS A 162 -29.63 -9.78 1.76
C LYS A 162 -30.31 -9.44 3.08
N GLU A 163 -29.50 -9.07 4.07
CA GLU A 163 -29.98 -8.52 5.33
C GLU A 163 -29.56 -7.05 5.41
N ILE A 164 -30.56 -6.15 5.53
CA ILE A 164 -30.31 -4.72 5.73
C ILE A 164 -30.50 -4.46 7.22
N ILE A 165 -29.41 -4.16 7.90
CA ILE A 165 -29.43 -3.75 9.30
C ILE A 165 -29.50 -2.24 9.33
N GLU A 166 -30.62 -1.71 9.83
CA GLU A 166 -30.82 -0.28 10.03
C GLU A 166 -30.91 -0.01 11.54
N GLU A 167 -29.94 0.66 12.08
CA GLU A 167 -29.85 0.92 13.52
C GLU A 167 -29.65 2.41 13.80
N VAL A 168 -30.37 2.94 14.77
CA VAL A 168 -30.15 4.31 15.24
C VAL A 168 -29.03 4.31 16.29
N ILE A 169 -27.86 4.84 15.91
CA ILE A 169 -26.71 4.94 16.82
C ILE A 169 -26.95 6.01 17.87
N ASN A 170 -27.50 7.15 17.44
CA ASN A 170 -27.70 8.30 18.30
C ASN A 170 -28.93 9.12 17.84
N ALA A 171 -29.63 9.67 18.79
CA ALA A 171 -30.72 10.65 18.57
C ALA A 171 -30.55 11.80 19.57
N ALA A 172 -29.89 12.87 19.15
CA ALA A 172 -29.48 13.99 20.00
C ALA A 172 -30.26 15.26 19.66
N VAL A 173 -30.50 16.07 20.67
CA VAL A 173 -31.15 17.39 20.49
C VAL A 173 -30.17 18.34 19.79
N ILE A 174 -30.62 18.99 18.74
CA ILE A 174 -29.92 20.06 18.04
C ILE A 174 -29.87 21.27 18.97
N ARG A 175 -28.73 21.52 19.60
CA ARG A 175 -28.53 22.64 20.53
C ARG A 175 -28.30 23.97 19.81
N GLU A 176 -27.65 23.89 18.66
CA GLU A 176 -27.30 25.04 17.81
C GLU A 176 -27.26 24.61 16.33
N GLN A 177 -27.21 25.57 15.44
CA GLN A 177 -27.04 25.34 14.03
C GLN A 177 -25.71 24.61 13.77
N LEU A 178 -25.77 23.42 13.19
CA LEU A 178 -24.58 22.63 12.88
C LEU A 178 -23.86 23.17 11.63
N GLY A 179 -22.55 23.27 11.73
CA GLY A 179 -21.71 23.74 10.64
C GLY A 179 -21.07 22.63 9.84
N LYS A 180 -19.88 22.93 9.31
CA LYS A 180 -19.06 21.98 8.54
C LYS A 180 -18.53 20.83 9.39
N ARG A 181 -18.35 21.03 10.69
CA ARG A 181 -17.79 20.06 11.62
C ARG A 181 -18.69 19.87 12.82
N PHE A 182 -18.97 18.62 13.16
CA PHE A 182 -19.76 18.24 14.32
C PHE A 182 -19.35 16.87 14.84
N GLN A 183 -19.86 16.47 16.00
CA GLN A 183 -19.51 15.21 16.65
C GLN A 183 -20.72 14.29 16.78
N ILE A 184 -20.48 12.98 16.56
CA ILE A 184 -21.41 11.91 16.93
C ILE A 184 -20.92 11.34 18.25
N THR A 185 -21.77 11.31 19.24
CA THR A 185 -21.57 10.71 20.57
C THR A 185 -22.49 9.51 20.76
N GLY A 186 -22.42 8.82 21.88
CA GLY A 186 -23.30 7.67 22.17
C GLY A 186 -22.80 6.37 21.57
N LEU A 187 -21.48 6.27 21.30
CA LEU A 187 -20.84 5.06 20.85
C LEU A 187 -20.45 4.19 22.06
N GLU A 188 -20.55 2.86 21.93
CA GLU A 188 -20.34 1.93 23.04
C GLU A 188 -18.86 1.79 23.42
N SER A 189 -17.97 1.90 22.43
CA SER A 189 -16.54 1.68 22.66
C SER A 189 -15.63 2.50 21.73
N THR A 190 -14.38 2.70 22.18
CA THR A 190 -13.33 3.32 21.37
C THR A 190 -13.04 2.50 20.09
N LYS A 191 -13.20 1.17 20.16
CA LYS A 191 -13.03 0.27 19.01
C LYS A 191 -14.09 0.55 17.95
N GLU A 192 -15.32 0.74 18.39
CA GLU A 192 -16.44 1.10 17.52
C GLU A 192 -16.24 2.48 16.88
N ALA A 193 -15.88 3.49 17.69
CA ALA A 193 -15.57 4.82 17.18
C ALA A 193 -14.48 4.80 16.09
N ARG A 194 -13.44 4.00 16.29
CA ARG A 194 -12.38 3.80 15.29
C ARG A 194 -12.91 3.14 14.02
N THR A 195 -13.69 2.06 14.14
CA THR A 195 -14.24 1.36 12.99
C THR A 195 -15.19 2.25 12.20
N LEU A 196 -16.10 2.95 12.91
CA LEU A 196 -17.02 3.88 12.30
C LEU A 196 -16.28 5.03 11.59
N SER A 197 -15.30 5.65 12.22
CA SER A 197 -14.53 6.74 11.61
C SER A 197 -13.80 6.28 10.35
N LEU A 198 -13.25 5.06 10.36
CA LEU A 198 -12.57 4.47 9.22
C LEU A 198 -13.53 4.22 8.05
N LEU A 199 -14.70 3.62 8.32
CA LEU A 199 -15.72 3.35 7.30
C LEU A 199 -16.24 4.65 6.67
N LEU A 200 -16.48 5.66 7.49
CA LEU A 200 -16.97 6.96 7.02
C LEU A 200 -15.93 7.70 6.17
N ARG A 201 -14.65 7.67 6.60
CA ARG A 201 -13.56 8.30 5.85
C ARG A 201 -13.29 7.60 4.52
N ALA A 202 -13.36 6.28 4.52
CA ALA A 202 -13.16 5.48 3.31
C ALA A 202 -14.31 5.59 2.31
N GLY A 203 -15.49 5.98 2.77
CA GLY A 203 -16.70 6.14 1.97
C GLY A 203 -17.47 4.84 1.73
N ALA A 204 -18.72 4.98 1.26
CA ALA A 204 -19.59 3.87 0.90
C ALA A 204 -19.14 3.17 -0.38
N LEU A 205 -19.39 1.87 -0.47
CA LEU A 205 -19.25 1.13 -1.72
C LEU A 205 -20.39 1.48 -2.67
N ALA A 206 -20.09 1.72 -3.93
CA ALA A 206 -21.09 2.04 -4.96
C ALA A 206 -22.01 0.85 -5.28
N ALA A 207 -21.51 -0.36 -5.07
CA ALA A 207 -22.25 -1.61 -5.14
C ALA A 207 -21.70 -2.57 -4.09
N PRO A 208 -22.54 -3.44 -3.52
CA PRO A 208 -22.08 -4.43 -2.57
C PRO A 208 -21.05 -5.36 -3.21
N ILE A 209 -20.07 -5.77 -2.41
CA ILE A 209 -19.05 -6.74 -2.79
C ILE A 209 -19.08 -7.91 -1.82
N TYR A 210 -18.78 -9.08 -2.29
CA TYR A 210 -18.66 -10.28 -1.49
C TYR A 210 -17.36 -11.02 -1.82
N ILE A 211 -16.84 -11.71 -0.83
CA ILE A 211 -15.59 -12.48 -0.95
C ILE A 211 -15.95 -13.82 -1.58
N ILE A 212 -15.49 -14.04 -2.81
CA ILE A 212 -15.70 -15.30 -3.55
C ILE A 212 -14.56 -16.30 -3.32
N GLU A 213 -13.38 -15.80 -3.01
CA GLU A 213 -12.19 -16.62 -2.76
C GLU A 213 -11.32 -15.91 -1.73
N GLU A 214 -10.83 -16.67 -0.76
CA GLU A 214 -9.86 -16.20 0.23
C GLU A 214 -8.65 -17.15 0.24
N ARG A 215 -7.48 -16.57 0.17
CA ARG A 215 -6.23 -17.30 0.29
C ARG A 215 -5.31 -16.59 1.27
N THR A 216 -5.00 -17.25 2.37
CA THR A 216 -4.03 -16.74 3.35
C THR A 216 -2.71 -17.46 3.16
N VAL A 217 -1.65 -16.69 2.94
CA VAL A 217 -0.27 -17.19 2.89
C VAL A 217 0.35 -16.95 4.25
N GLY A 218 0.61 -18.03 4.97
CA GLY A 218 1.19 -17.94 6.31
C GLY A 218 2.64 -17.46 6.31
N PRO A 219 3.15 -16.96 7.46
CA PRO A 219 4.53 -16.47 7.62
C PRO A 219 5.58 -17.52 7.25
N SER A 220 5.30 -18.81 7.47
CA SER A 220 6.21 -19.92 7.15
C SER A 220 6.54 -20.01 5.66
N LEU A 221 5.54 -19.87 4.79
CA LEU A 221 5.77 -19.88 3.33
C LEU A 221 6.56 -18.66 2.87
N GLY A 222 6.36 -17.51 3.52
CA GLY A 222 7.17 -16.32 3.30
C GLY A 222 8.62 -16.54 3.72
N GLN A 223 8.84 -17.14 4.89
CA GLN A 223 10.17 -17.45 5.41
C GLN A 223 10.91 -18.44 4.49
N ASP A 224 10.28 -19.55 4.09
CA ASP A 224 10.87 -20.50 3.16
C ASP A 224 11.32 -19.86 1.83
N ASN A 225 10.53 -18.93 1.31
CA ASN A 225 10.87 -18.21 0.09
C ASN A 225 12.04 -17.23 0.29
N ILE A 226 12.09 -16.56 1.44
CA ILE A 226 13.21 -15.70 1.81
C ILE A 226 14.48 -16.53 1.95
N ASP A 227 14.44 -17.66 2.68
CA ASP A 227 15.58 -18.52 2.91
C ASP A 227 16.12 -19.13 1.60
N LYS A 228 15.24 -19.60 0.73
CA LYS A 228 15.62 -20.09 -0.60
C LYS A 228 16.19 -18.98 -1.48
N GLY A 229 15.58 -17.81 -1.47
CA GLY A 229 16.04 -16.65 -2.21
C GLY A 229 17.43 -16.21 -1.72
N PHE A 230 17.60 -16.06 -0.40
CA PHE A 230 18.88 -15.67 0.22
C PHE A 230 20.00 -16.67 -0.07
N ASN A 231 19.74 -17.99 0.08
CA ASN A 231 20.70 -19.03 -0.23
C ASN A 231 21.11 -19.00 -1.71
N SER A 232 20.16 -18.77 -2.62
CA SER A 232 20.46 -18.67 -4.06
C SER A 232 21.35 -17.47 -4.37
N VAL A 233 21.10 -16.30 -3.74
CA VAL A 233 21.95 -15.11 -3.85
C VAL A 233 23.34 -15.41 -3.33
N LEU A 234 23.45 -16.04 -2.16
CA LEU A 234 24.71 -16.34 -1.51
C LEU A 234 25.57 -17.29 -2.35
N ILE A 235 24.99 -18.36 -2.88
CA ILE A 235 25.68 -19.32 -3.75
C ILE A 235 26.14 -18.65 -5.04
N GLY A 236 25.23 -17.92 -5.72
CA GLY A 236 25.57 -17.20 -6.94
C GLY A 236 26.67 -16.16 -6.73
N PHE A 237 26.58 -15.40 -5.63
CA PHE A 237 27.60 -14.43 -5.24
C PHE A 237 28.96 -15.10 -4.98
N ALA A 238 28.98 -16.20 -4.21
CA ALA A 238 30.22 -16.93 -3.92
C ALA A 238 30.90 -17.48 -5.20
N LEU A 239 30.11 -18.05 -6.13
CA LEU A 239 30.64 -18.53 -7.41
C LEU A 239 31.25 -17.40 -8.23
N VAL A 240 30.59 -16.23 -8.27
CA VAL A 240 31.16 -15.06 -8.97
C VAL A 240 32.44 -14.56 -8.32
N LEU A 241 32.51 -14.48 -6.99
CA LEU A 241 33.70 -14.07 -6.27
C LEU A 241 34.89 -14.98 -6.58
N VAL A 242 34.64 -16.31 -6.57
CA VAL A 242 35.69 -17.31 -6.90
C VAL A 242 36.13 -17.16 -8.36
N PHE A 243 35.18 -17.07 -9.30
CA PHE A 243 35.51 -16.88 -10.72
C PHE A 243 36.35 -15.64 -10.95
N MET A 244 35.96 -14.50 -10.40
CA MET A 244 36.70 -13.24 -10.54
C MET A 244 38.10 -13.31 -9.94
N ALA A 245 38.24 -13.90 -8.76
CA ALA A 245 39.54 -14.05 -8.11
C ALA A 245 40.49 -14.96 -8.90
N VAL A 246 39.99 -16.07 -9.46
CA VAL A 246 40.78 -17.02 -10.22
C VAL A 246 41.18 -16.46 -11.60
N TYR A 247 40.21 -15.89 -12.33
CA TYR A 247 40.39 -15.46 -13.71
C TYR A 247 41.12 -14.12 -13.81
N TYR A 248 40.77 -13.11 -13.00
CA TYR A 248 41.34 -11.75 -13.03
C TYR A 248 42.35 -11.48 -11.91
N LYS A 249 42.65 -12.46 -11.06
CA LYS A 249 43.65 -12.36 -9.98
C LYS A 249 43.48 -11.10 -9.13
N VAL A 250 44.48 -10.19 -9.11
CA VAL A 250 44.43 -8.97 -8.28
C VAL A 250 43.28 -8.03 -8.71
N PHE A 251 43.03 -7.87 -10.00
CA PHE A 251 41.90 -7.10 -10.50
C PHE A 251 40.58 -7.74 -10.11
N GLY A 252 40.49 -9.06 -10.10
CA GLY A 252 39.35 -9.80 -9.61
C GLY A 252 39.08 -9.58 -8.13
N LEU A 253 40.11 -9.52 -7.29
CA LEU A 253 39.95 -9.17 -5.87
C LEU A 253 39.45 -7.73 -5.68
N ILE A 254 39.93 -6.78 -6.49
CA ILE A 254 39.39 -5.39 -6.50
C ILE A 254 37.91 -5.36 -6.88
N ALA A 255 37.56 -6.11 -7.94
CA ALA A 255 36.13 -6.23 -8.35
C ALA A 255 35.28 -6.86 -7.26
N ASN A 256 35.81 -7.85 -6.55
CA ASN A 256 35.08 -8.49 -5.44
C ASN A 256 34.79 -7.50 -4.30
N VAL A 257 35.73 -6.62 -3.97
CA VAL A 257 35.50 -5.54 -2.98
C VAL A 257 34.45 -4.55 -3.49
N ALA A 258 34.54 -4.15 -4.75
CA ALA A 258 33.56 -3.25 -5.36
C ALA A 258 32.15 -3.89 -5.39
N LEU A 259 32.06 -5.18 -5.69
CA LEU A 259 30.82 -5.96 -5.73
C LEU A 259 30.21 -6.12 -4.32
N ALA A 260 31.04 -6.42 -3.31
CA ALA A 260 30.58 -6.49 -1.92
C ALA A 260 30.03 -5.13 -1.46
N LEU A 261 30.71 -4.04 -1.79
CA LEU A 261 30.22 -2.68 -1.49
C LEU A 261 28.93 -2.37 -2.24
N ASN A 262 28.79 -2.82 -3.49
CA ASN A 262 27.57 -2.66 -4.27
C ASN A 262 26.38 -3.34 -3.58
N LEU A 263 26.55 -4.56 -3.11
CA LEU A 263 25.49 -5.29 -2.39
C LEU A 263 25.07 -4.55 -1.10
N VAL A 264 26.05 -4.06 -0.34
CA VAL A 264 25.79 -3.25 0.87
C VAL A 264 25.01 -1.97 0.51
N LEU A 265 25.40 -1.28 -0.57
CA LEU A 265 24.71 -0.07 -1.03
C LEU A 265 23.29 -0.36 -1.47
N ILE A 266 23.04 -1.44 -2.21
CA ILE A 266 21.68 -1.84 -2.63
C ILE A 266 20.79 -2.06 -1.39
N VAL A 267 21.28 -2.85 -0.42
CA VAL A 267 20.53 -3.15 0.80
C VAL A 267 20.28 -1.87 1.60
N ALA A 268 21.28 -1.01 1.73
CA ALA A 268 21.15 0.27 2.44
C ALA A 268 20.12 1.20 1.78
N LEU A 269 20.14 1.32 0.45
CA LEU A 269 19.18 2.15 -0.30
C LEU A 269 17.76 1.60 -0.24
N LEU A 270 17.58 0.28 -0.35
CA LEU A 270 16.27 -0.36 -0.19
C LEU A 270 15.72 -0.14 1.22
N SER A 271 16.56 -0.27 2.24
CA SER A 271 16.19 -0.01 3.64
C SER A 271 15.82 1.44 3.88
N LEU A 272 16.57 2.39 3.32
CA LEU A 272 16.30 3.83 3.43
C LEU A 272 14.96 4.20 2.78
N MET A 273 14.64 3.58 1.65
CA MET A 273 13.37 3.79 0.94
C MET A 273 12.20 3.01 1.54
N GLN A 274 12.45 2.16 2.56
CA GLN A 274 11.45 1.26 3.14
C GLN A 274 10.74 0.41 2.09
N ALA A 275 11.46 0.03 1.03
CA ALA A 275 10.91 -0.75 -0.08
C ALA A 275 10.64 -2.19 0.38
N THR A 276 9.46 -2.72 0.02
CA THR A 276 9.12 -4.11 0.32
C THR A 276 9.91 -5.06 -0.57
N LEU A 277 10.60 -6.01 0.05
CA LEU A 277 11.37 -7.02 -0.66
C LEU A 277 10.44 -8.14 -1.15
N THR A 278 10.04 -8.06 -2.42
CA THR A 278 9.25 -9.10 -3.09
C THR A 278 10.14 -10.17 -3.72
N LEU A 279 9.58 -11.36 -4.04
CA LEU A 279 10.33 -12.39 -4.76
C LEU A 279 10.95 -11.88 -6.08
N PRO A 280 10.22 -11.16 -6.95
CA PRO A 280 10.84 -10.49 -8.11
C PRO A 280 11.89 -9.44 -7.72
N GLY A 281 11.71 -8.76 -6.57
CA GLY A 281 12.73 -7.84 -6.04
C GLY A 281 14.04 -8.56 -5.68
N ILE A 282 13.97 -9.73 -5.04
CA ILE A 282 15.15 -10.59 -4.78
C ILE A 282 15.80 -11.01 -6.10
N ALA A 283 15.02 -11.43 -7.09
CA ALA A 283 15.52 -11.75 -8.43
C ALA A 283 16.21 -10.54 -9.08
N GLY A 284 15.70 -9.31 -8.85
CA GLY A 284 16.35 -8.07 -9.27
C GLY A 284 17.72 -7.86 -8.63
N ILE A 285 17.89 -8.19 -7.35
CA ILE A 285 19.20 -8.14 -6.68
C ILE A 285 20.18 -9.12 -7.34
N VAL A 286 19.77 -10.37 -7.59
CA VAL A 286 20.61 -11.37 -8.25
C VAL A 286 21.03 -10.90 -9.64
N LEU A 287 20.09 -10.36 -10.41
CA LEU A 287 20.37 -9.82 -11.75
C LEU A 287 21.37 -8.67 -11.70
N THR A 288 21.20 -7.74 -10.75
CA THR A 288 22.12 -6.60 -10.60
C THR A 288 23.52 -7.00 -10.15
N VAL A 289 23.66 -8.04 -9.36
CA VAL A 289 24.98 -8.63 -9.03
C VAL A 289 25.66 -9.11 -10.31
N GLY A 290 24.96 -9.81 -11.20
CA GLY A 290 25.48 -10.23 -12.50
C GLY A 290 25.92 -9.04 -13.36
N MET A 291 25.10 -8.01 -13.49
CA MET A 291 25.44 -6.79 -14.27
C MET A 291 26.60 -6.00 -13.67
N ALA A 292 26.72 -5.97 -12.35
CA ALA A 292 27.84 -5.31 -11.68
C ALA A 292 29.19 -6.01 -11.96
N VAL A 293 29.17 -7.33 -12.06
CA VAL A 293 30.35 -8.10 -12.49
C VAL A 293 30.69 -7.81 -13.94
N ASP A 294 29.69 -7.80 -14.83
CA ASP A 294 29.89 -7.56 -16.26
C ASP A 294 30.57 -6.20 -16.52
N ALA A 295 30.18 -5.16 -15.82
CA ALA A 295 30.83 -3.86 -15.90
C ALA A 295 32.33 -3.92 -15.55
N ASN A 296 32.73 -4.65 -14.51
CA ASN A 296 34.11 -4.83 -14.13
C ASN A 296 34.88 -5.70 -15.18
N VAL A 297 34.25 -6.75 -15.70
CA VAL A 297 34.79 -7.60 -16.76
C VAL A 297 35.06 -6.78 -18.01
N LEU A 298 34.14 -5.95 -18.46
CA LEU A 298 34.31 -5.05 -19.60
C LEU A 298 35.50 -4.12 -19.41
N ILE A 299 35.66 -3.52 -18.23
CA ILE A 299 36.82 -2.66 -17.91
C ILE A 299 38.09 -3.45 -18.00
N PHE A 300 38.19 -4.65 -17.40
CA PHE A 300 39.43 -5.44 -17.34
C PHE A 300 39.80 -6.00 -18.70
N GLU A 301 38.86 -6.45 -19.50
CA GLU A 301 39.13 -6.88 -20.87
C GLU A 301 39.62 -5.70 -21.74
N ARG A 302 39.03 -4.50 -21.53
CA ARG A 302 39.50 -3.31 -22.23
C ARG A 302 40.93 -2.93 -21.81
N ILE A 303 41.28 -3.05 -20.53
CA ILE A 303 42.64 -2.87 -20.05
C ILE A 303 43.59 -3.90 -20.68
N ARG A 304 43.18 -5.19 -20.77
CA ARG A 304 43.96 -6.24 -21.46
C ARG A 304 44.23 -5.92 -22.93
N GLU A 305 43.20 -5.40 -23.62
CA GLU A 305 43.34 -5.00 -25.02
C GLU A 305 44.37 -3.87 -25.18
N GLU A 306 44.28 -2.84 -24.32
CA GLU A 306 45.23 -1.73 -24.34
C GLU A 306 46.68 -2.18 -24.02
N VAL A 307 46.85 -3.14 -23.13
CA VAL A 307 48.17 -3.76 -22.87
C VAL A 307 48.69 -4.52 -24.09
N ARG A 308 47.83 -5.27 -24.79
CA ARG A 308 48.19 -5.99 -26.03
C ARG A 308 48.56 -5.03 -27.17
N ASN A 309 47.95 -3.85 -27.22
CA ASN A 309 48.27 -2.78 -28.16
C ASN A 309 49.62 -2.09 -27.87
N GLY A 310 50.36 -2.51 -26.84
CA GLY A 310 51.68 -2.00 -26.50
C GLY A 310 51.67 -0.75 -25.63
N ASN A 311 50.56 -0.34 -25.08
CA ASN A 311 50.49 0.80 -24.17
C ASN A 311 51.16 0.49 -22.83
N SER A 312 51.70 1.52 -22.16
CA SER A 312 52.23 1.35 -20.80
C SER A 312 51.14 0.92 -19.81
N PRO A 313 51.48 0.19 -18.74
CA PRO A 313 50.51 -0.27 -17.75
C PRO A 313 49.56 0.81 -17.23
N GLN A 314 50.07 1.97 -16.88
CA GLN A 314 49.25 3.09 -16.38
C GLN A 314 48.35 3.69 -17.47
N ALA A 315 48.88 3.84 -18.71
CA ALA A 315 48.09 4.29 -19.85
C ALA A 315 46.98 3.30 -20.17
N SER A 316 47.27 1.99 -20.13
CA SER A 316 46.31 0.93 -20.38
C SER A 316 45.15 0.94 -19.33
N ILE A 317 45.46 1.13 -18.06
CA ILE A 317 44.45 1.28 -17.01
C ILE A 317 43.60 2.50 -17.29
N HIS A 318 44.17 3.68 -17.55
CA HIS A 318 43.42 4.89 -17.81
C HIS A 318 42.49 4.75 -19.03
N SER A 319 43.05 4.34 -20.17
CA SER A 319 42.29 4.16 -21.41
C SER A 319 41.23 3.06 -21.30
N GLY A 320 41.53 1.99 -20.56
CA GLY A 320 40.55 0.91 -20.32
C GLY A 320 39.29 1.40 -19.60
N TYR A 321 39.46 2.16 -18.52
CA TYR A 321 38.30 2.76 -17.82
C TYR A 321 37.57 3.78 -18.67
N GLU A 322 38.29 4.64 -19.41
CA GLU A 322 37.69 5.67 -20.25
C GLU A 322 36.87 5.08 -21.40
N LYS A 323 37.43 4.11 -22.12
CA LYS A 323 36.76 3.47 -23.25
C LYS A 323 35.61 2.54 -22.82
N ALA A 324 35.74 1.85 -21.68
CA ALA A 324 34.68 1.01 -21.17
C ALA A 324 33.49 1.84 -20.65
N PHE A 325 33.74 3.07 -20.19
CA PHE A 325 32.69 3.93 -19.61
C PHE A 325 31.51 4.15 -20.54
N SER A 326 31.72 4.50 -21.81
CA SER A 326 30.65 4.75 -22.76
C SER A 326 29.78 3.51 -22.96
N THR A 327 30.39 2.35 -23.14
CA THR A 327 29.67 1.08 -23.34
C THR A 327 28.86 0.70 -22.10
N ILE A 328 29.44 0.85 -20.91
CA ILE A 328 28.76 0.58 -19.63
C ILE A 328 27.60 1.55 -19.44
N ALA A 329 27.80 2.85 -19.70
CA ALA A 329 26.78 3.86 -19.57
C ALA A 329 25.60 3.61 -20.51
N ASP A 330 25.86 3.32 -21.81
CA ASP A 330 24.84 3.07 -22.80
C ASP A 330 23.96 1.86 -22.44
N ALA A 331 24.57 0.75 -22.06
CA ALA A 331 23.88 -0.46 -21.64
C ALA A 331 23.01 -0.24 -20.38
N ASN A 332 23.57 0.44 -19.40
CA ASN A 332 22.88 0.68 -18.13
C ASN A 332 21.78 1.74 -18.25
N ILE A 333 21.97 2.80 -19.05
CA ILE A 333 20.92 3.79 -19.31
C ILE A 333 19.72 3.13 -20.00
N THR A 334 19.95 2.28 -20.99
CA THR A 334 18.88 1.55 -21.68
C THR A 334 18.08 0.67 -20.71
N THR A 335 18.78 -0.07 -19.85
CA THR A 335 18.13 -0.92 -18.85
C THR A 335 17.42 -0.10 -17.77
N LEU A 336 17.98 1.05 -17.38
CA LEU A 336 17.35 1.98 -16.41
C LEU A 336 16.05 2.56 -16.98
N LEU A 337 16.02 2.92 -18.27
CA LEU A 337 14.81 3.38 -18.93
C LEU A 337 13.72 2.29 -18.90
N ALA A 338 14.07 1.05 -19.21
CA ALA A 338 13.14 -0.09 -19.10
C ALA A 338 12.64 -0.27 -17.65
N ALA A 339 13.51 -0.15 -16.66
CA ALA A 339 13.13 -0.23 -15.25
C ALA A 339 12.17 0.92 -14.84
N LEU A 340 12.38 2.14 -15.32
CA LEU A 340 11.50 3.27 -15.08
C LEU A 340 10.10 3.06 -15.70
N VAL A 341 10.03 2.47 -16.89
CA VAL A 341 8.75 2.10 -17.51
C VAL A 341 8.04 1.04 -16.67
N LEU A 342 8.77 0.00 -16.22
CA LEU A 342 8.21 -1.02 -15.33
C LEU A 342 7.75 -0.45 -14.00
N PHE A 343 8.46 0.55 -13.45
CA PHE A 343 8.04 1.25 -12.24
C PHE A 343 6.75 2.05 -12.44
N SER A 344 6.61 2.71 -13.58
CA SER A 344 5.47 3.58 -13.88
C SER A 344 4.19 2.80 -14.17
N PHE A 345 4.29 1.69 -14.90
CA PHE A 345 3.14 0.88 -15.34
C PHE A 345 3.00 -0.43 -14.56
N GLY A 346 4.01 -0.84 -13.82
CA GLY A 346 4.02 -2.06 -13.02
C GLY A 346 3.12 -1.96 -11.80
N THR A 347 2.66 -3.11 -11.32
CA THR A 347 1.87 -3.25 -10.11
C THR A 347 2.63 -4.10 -9.09
N GLY A 348 2.45 -3.84 -7.81
CA GLY A 348 2.97 -4.64 -6.70
C GLY A 348 4.35 -5.28 -6.93
N PRO A 349 4.42 -6.59 -7.16
CA PRO A 349 5.69 -7.31 -7.31
C PRO A 349 6.59 -6.82 -8.46
N ILE A 350 5.99 -6.37 -9.58
CA ILE A 350 6.75 -5.83 -10.72
C ILE A 350 7.37 -4.49 -10.36
N LYS A 351 6.66 -3.68 -9.57
CA LYS A 351 7.16 -2.40 -9.10
C LYS A 351 8.35 -2.59 -8.15
N GLY A 352 8.27 -3.57 -7.24
CA GLY A 352 9.39 -3.97 -6.37
C GLY A 352 10.63 -4.40 -7.16
N PHE A 353 10.46 -5.22 -8.21
CA PHE A 353 11.54 -5.57 -9.14
C PHE A 353 12.15 -4.34 -9.81
N ALA A 354 11.31 -3.43 -10.31
CA ALA A 354 11.79 -2.22 -11.00
C ALA A 354 12.59 -1.30 -10.08
N VAL A 355 12.18 -1.16 -8.80
CA VAL A 355 12.92 -0.39 -7.79
C VAL A 355 14.29 -1.01 -7.52
N THR A 356 14.35 -2.32 -7.24
CA THR A 356 15.62 -3.01 -6.97
C THR A 356 16.55 -2.95 -8.16
N LEU A 357 16.03 -3.13 -9.38
CA LEU A 357 16.80 -3.05 -10.61
C LEU A 357 17.37 -1.63 -10.83
N SER A 358 16.54 -0.58 -10.65
CA SER A 358 16.98 0.81 -10.81
C SER A 358 18.08 1.19 -9.83
N LEU A 359 17.89 0.87 -8.54
CA LEU A 359 18.88 1.14 -7.50
C LEU A 359 20.15 0.33 -7.74
N GLY A 360 20.01 -0.92 -8.16
CA GLY A 360 21.14 -1.80 -8.47
C GLY A 360 21.96 -1.30 -9.65
N ILE A 361 21.35 -0.81 -10.71
CA ILE A 361 22.05 -0.20 -11.86
C ILE A 361 22.85 1.03 -11.41
N LEU A 362 22.20 1.95 -10.68
CA LEU A 362 22.88 3.17 -10.22
C LEU A 362 24.06 2.86 -9.29
N SER A 363 23.87 1.96 -8.33
CA SER A 363 24.92 1.56 -7.40
C SER A 363 26.04 0.78 -8.09
N SER A 364 25.74 -0.10 -9.06
CA SER A 364 26.73 -0.86 -9.82
C SER A 364 27.60 0.03 -10.70
N MET A 365 27.01 1.02 -11.37
CA MET A 365 27.77 2.02 -12.14
C MET A 365 28.74 2.80 -11.23
N PHE A 366 28.25 3.23 -10.08
CA PHE A 366 29.09 3.93 -9.10
C PHE A 366 30.26 3.06 -8.63
N THR A 367 29.99 1.82 -8.23
CA THR A 367 31.02 0.93 -7.68
C THR A 367 31.98 0.44 -8.73
N ALA A 368 31.52 0.10 -9.93
CA ALA A 368 32.41 -0.37 -11.02
C ALA A 368 33.25 0.75 -11.59
N ILE A 369 32.74 1.99 -11.70
CA ILE A 369 33.52 3.07 -12.35
C ILE A 369 34.35 3.84 -11.32
N MET A 370 33.76 4.24 -10.18
CA MET A 370 34.48 5.10 -9.21
C MET A 370 35.25 4.30 -8.18
N VAL A 371 34.59 3.31 -7.53
CA VAL A 371 35.21 2.57 -6.43
C VAL A 371 36.33 1.66 -6.97
N SER A 372 36.06 0.86 -8.02
CA SER A 372 37.07 -0.04 -8.58
C SER A 372 38.24 0.74 -9.13
N ARG A 373 38.02 1.88 -9.82
CA ARG A 373 39.07 2.77 -10.29
C ARG A 373 39.92 3.35 -9.15
N GLY A 374 39.23 3.77 -8.07
CA GLY A 374 39.91 4.26 -6.86
C GLY A 374 40.83 3.21 -6.25
N LEU A 375 40.36 1.97 -6.12
CA LEU A 375 41.16 0.84 -5.60
C LEU A 375 42.30 0.46 -6.52
N VAL A 376 42.07 0.42 -7.84
CA VAL A 376 43.13 0.17 -8.82
C VAL A 376 44.20 1.25 -8.75
N ASN A 377 43.82 2.52 -8.66
CA ASN A 377 44.78 3.62 -8.53
C ASN A 377 45.53 3.59 -7.19
N LEU A 378 44.91 3.17 -6.11
CA LEU A 378 45.54 3.01 -4.81
C LEU A 378 46.64 1.94 -4.85
N ILE A 379 46.41 0.81 -5.53
CA ILE A 379 47.30 -0.32 -5.60
C ILE A 379 48.41 -0.10 -6.65
N TYR A 380 48.06 0.43 -7.81
CA TYR A 380 48.94 0.51 -8.97
C TYR A 380 49.39 1.93 -9.32
N GLY A 381 48.72 2.98 -8.87
CA GLY A 381 48.99 4.35 -9.29
C GLY A 381 50.37 4.91 -8.85
N ARG A 382 50.94 4.40 -7.76
CA ARG A 382 52.27 4.83 -7.25
C ARG A 382 53.42 3.91 -7.62
N ARG A 383 53.16 2.78 -8.32
CA ARG A 383 54.18 1.78 -8.65
C ARG A 383 54.57 1.89 -10.12
N ARG A 384 55.86 1.94 -10.42
CA ARG A 384 56.37 1.72 -11.78
C ARG A 384 56.25 0.22 -12.08
N LEU A 385 55.29 -0.13 -12.91
CA LEU A 385 55.01 -1.51 -13.29
C LEU A 385 55.73 -1.79 -14.63
N GLU A 386 56.52 -2.83 -14.67
CA GLU A 386 57.12 -3.33 -15.93
C GLU A 386 56.13 -4.20 -16.69
N LYS A 387 55.27 -4.94 -16.00
CA LYS A 387 54.20 -5.79 -16.58
C LYS A 387 52.93 -5.77 -15.74
N LEU A 388 51.78 -5.68 -16.38
CA LEU A 388 50.47 -5.82 -15.77
C LEU A 388 50.03 -7.29 -15.90
N LYS A 389 49.74 -7.94 -14.79
CA LYS A 389 49.16 -9.30 -14.75
C LYS A 389 47.67 -9.19 -14.51
N ILE A 390 46.91 -9.22 -15.59
CA ILE A 390 45.42 -9.30 -15.55
C ILE A 390 45.02 -10.68 -16.00
#